data_f49085c5677598cb79d0f7189dd9d86f
#
_entry.id   f49085c5677598cb79d0f7189dd9d86f
#
_cell.length_a   1.000
_cell.length_b   1.000
_cell.length_c   1.000
_cell.angle_alpha   90.00
_cell.angle_beta   90.00
_cell.angle_gamma   90.00
#
_symmetry.space_group_name_H-M   'P 1'
#
loop_
_entity.id
_entity.type
_entity.pdbx_description
1 polymer ?
#
loop_
_entity_poly.entity_id
_entity_poly.type
_entity_poly.pdbx_seq_one_letter_code
_entity_poly.pdbx_strand_id
1 'polypeptide(L)'
;FGPLPENIAGIVHKSVKYRKMAHTLEDLCVHFMGDGYSQDGPRSDVRHGFVLEFEEKPDVDLYELEEKVREAVAKDLSVSYYDEKHVQIGDWILECLGPRMHVSSTGKIEDFTLVKEYPVDPRTGYYMLIGLMGKHQGESLKDFNRIEVKNQLN
;
A
#
# COMPACT_ATOMS: atom_id res chain seq x y z
N PHE A 1 18.22 -9.69 -20.37
CA PHE A 1 17.99 -8.93 -20.19
C PHE A 1 18.41 -8.38 -19.95
N GLY A 2 18.73 -8.48 -19.98
CA GLY A 2 18.88 -7.76 -19.52
C GLY A 2 18.57 -7.21 -19.53
N PRO A 3 18.73 -7.04 -19.76
CA PRO A 3 18.09 -6.62 -19.04
C PRO A 3 16.95 -6.91 -19.18
N LEU A 4 16.74 -7.58 -19.43
CA LEU A 4 15.72 -7.66 -19.10
C LEU A 4 15.24 -8.05 -18.30
N PRO A 5 15.85 -8.58 -18.40
CA PRO A 5 15.07 -8.85 -17.24
C PRO A 5 15.06 -7.67 -16.34
N GLU A 6 16.07 -6.94 -16.37
CA GLU A 6 16.11 -5.73 -15.57
C GLU A 6 15.01 -4.77 -16.01
N ASN A 7 14.77 -4.70 -17.29
CA ASN A 7 13.68 -3.89 -17.79
C ASN A 7 12.33 -4.48 -17.44
N ILE A 8 12.22 -5.78 -17.50
CA ILE A 8 10.99 -6.43 -17.13
C ILE A 8 10.74 -6.23 -15.65
N ALA A 9 11.77 -6.38 -14.85
CA ALA A 9 11.67 -6.12 -13.44
C ALA A 9 11.30 -4.67 -13.19
N GLY A 10 11.84 -3.74 -13.97
CA GLY A 10 11.52 -2.34 -13.83
C GLY A 10 10.07 -2.03 -14.15
N ILE A 11 9.44 -2.85 -14.99
CA ILE A 11 8.02 -2.69 -15.28
C ILE A 11 7.18 -3.12 -14.09
N VAL A 12 7.54 -4.22 -13.47
CA VAL A 12 6.75 -4.80 -12.39
C VAL A 12 7.26 -4.42 -11.02
N HIS A 13 8.55 -4.12 -10.91
CA HIS A 13 9.14 -3.69 -9.66
C HIS A 13 9.17 -2.18 -9.61
N LYS A 14 8.67 -1.63 -8.55
CA LYS A 14 8.82 -0.20 -8.33
C LYS A 14 10.23 0.08 -7.85
N SER A 15 10.68 1.32 -8.01
CA SER A 15 11.97 1.75 -7.50
C SER A 15 12.01 1.58 -5.98
N VAL A 16 13.20 1.63 -5.40
CA VAL A 16 13.36 1.56 -3.94
C VAL A 16 12.53 2.65 -3.27
N LYS A 17 12.50 3.84 -3.86
CA LYS A 17 11.72 4.96 -3.33
C LYS A 17 10.23 4.58 -3.18
N TYR A 18 9.65 4.02 -4.23
CA TYR A 18 8.23 3.67 -4.20
C TYR A 18 7.96 2.45 -3.32
N ARG A 19 8.91 1.52 -3.26
CA ARG A 19 8.76 0.37 -2.37
C ARG A 19 8.73 0.79 -0.92
N LYS A 20 9.59 1.74 -0.54
CA LYS A 20 9.60 2.26 0.83
C LYS A 20 8.29 2.95 1.16
N MET A 21 7.76 3.74 0.23
CA MET A 21 6.48 4.39 0.45
C MET A 21 5.35 3.37 0.59
N ALA A 22 5.35 2.37 -0.29
CA ALA A 22 4.29 1.35 -0.27
C ALA A 22 4.28 0.58 1.04
N HIS A 23 5.45 0.12 1.49
CA HIS A 23 5.49 -0.68 2.71
C HIS A 23 5.10 0.13 3.95
N THR A 24 5.48 1.40 3.99
CA THR A 24 5.08 2.26 5.08
C THR A 24 3.57 2.51 5.06
N LEU A 25 3.01 2.75 3.87
CA LEU A 25 1.57 2.97 3.73
C LEU A 25 0.76 1.73 4.08
N GLU A 26 1.27 0.54 3.72
CA GLU A 26 0.58 -0.70 4.09
C GLU A 26 0.44 -0.82 5.59
N ASP A 27 1.51 -0.58 6.31
CA ASP A 27 1.48 -0.68 7.76
C ASP A 27 0.60 0.40 8.39
N LEU A 28 0.64 1.62 7.85
CA LEU A 28 -0.23 2.69 8.32
C LEU A 28 -1.71 2.37 8.08
N CYS A 29 -2.03 1.82 6.91
CA CYS A 29 -3.41 1.48 6.61
C CYS A 29 -3.94 0.43 7.58
N VAL A 30 -3.18 -0.62 7.83
CA VAL A 30 -3.61 -1.66 8.76
C VAL A 30 -3.76 -1.08 10.17
N HIS A 31 -2.84 -0.21 10.57
CA HIS A 31 -2.92 0.43 11.88
C HIS A 31 -4.22 1.23 12.04
N PHE A 32 -4.55 2.05 11.04
CA PHE A 32 -5.76 2.88 11.13
C PHE A 32 -7.05 2.12 10.89
N MET A 33 -6.97 0.93 10.28
CA MET A 33 -8.15 0.08 10.17
C MET A 33 -8.57 -0.44 11.55
N GLY A 34 -7.63 -0.57 12.45
CA GLY A 34 -7.93 -0.90 13.83
C GLY A 34 -7.71 -2.36 14.16
N ASP A 35 -7.98 -2.68 15.43
CA ASP A 35 -7.83 -4.05 15.91
C ASP A 35 -8.77 -4.98 15.16
N GLY A 36 -8.34 -6.19 14.95
CA GLY A 36 -9.14 -7.17 14.25
C GLY A 36 -8.87 -7.23 12.77
N TYR A 37 -8.10 -6.31 12.23
CA TYR A 37 -7.70 -6.35 10.83
C TYR A 37 -6.25 -6.74 10.74
N SER A 38 -6.00 -7.80 10.00
CA SER A 38 -4.67 -8.15 9.58
C SER A 38 -4.84 -8.67 8.17
N GLN A 39 -3.83 -8.52 7.39
CA GLN A 39 -3.89 -8.96 6.01
C GLN A 39 -3.92 -10.49 5.97
N ASP A 40 -4.96 -11.03 5.36
CA ASP A 40 -5.17 -12.48 5.27
C ASP A 40 -4.61 -13.07 3.99
N GLY A 41 -4.60 -12.28 2.93
CA GLY A 41 -4.19 -12.74 1.62
C GLY A 41 -2.81 -12.27 1.24
N PRO A 42 -2.40 -12.57 0.02
CA PRO A 42 -1.11 -12.13 -0.46
C PRO A 42 -1.05 -10.63 -0.65
N ARG A 43 0.16 -10.11 -0.59
CA ARG A 43 0.42 -8.73 -0.94
C ARG A 43 0.87 -8.68 -2.38
N SER A 44 0.48 -7.63 -3.07
CA SER A 44 0.90 -7.43 -4.45
C SER A 44 1.42 -6.01 -4.60
N ASP A 45 2.52 -5.89 -5.32
CA ASP A 45 3.06 -4.59 -5.66
C ASP A 45 2.70 -4.25 -7.09
N VAL A 46 2.35 -3.01 -7.30
CA VAL A 46 2.23 -2.46 -8.63
C VAL A 46 3.20 -1.29 -8.72
N ARG A 47 3.35 -0.76 -9.93
CA ARG A 47 4.42 0.21 -10.18
C ARG A 47 4.46 1.37 -9.19
N HIS A 48 3.33 1.96 -8.92
CA HIS A 48 3.24 3.10 -7.99
C HIS A 48 2.08 2.89 -7.03
N GLY A 49 2.04 1.71 -6.43
CA GLY A 49 0.95 1.40 -5.54
C GLY A 49 1.15 0.08 -4.82
N PHE A 50 0.11 -0.34 -4.13
CA PHE A 50 0.14 -1.60 -3.40
C PHE A 50 -1.27 -2.15 -3.29
N VAL A 51 -1.36 -3.44 -2.99
CA VAL A 51 -2.63 -4.13 -2.76
C VAL A 51 -2.50 -4.95 -1.49
N LEU A 52 -3.48 -4.80 -0.62
CA LEU A 52 -3.66 -5.68 0.53
C LEU A 52 -4.94 -6.47 0.31
N GLU A 53 -4.92 -7.77 0.59
CA GLU A 53 -6.08 -8.62 0.36
C GLU A 53 -6.62 -9.15 1.67
N PHE A 54 -7.94 -9.17 1.76
CA PHE A 54 -8.66 -9.61 2.95
C PHE A 54 -9.71 -10.64 2.56
N GLU A 55 -9.84 -11.68 3.37
CA GLU A 55 -10.80 -12.73 3.10
C GLU A 55 -12.22 -12.20 3.12
N GLU A 56 -12.53 -11.32 4.06
CA GLU A 56 -13.83 -10.67 4.15
C GLU A 56 -13.71 -9.19 3.90
N LYS A 57 -14.75 -8.62 3.32
CA LYS A 57 -14.75 -7.19 3.01
C LYS A 57 -14.61 -6.38 4.30
N PRO A 58 -13.57 -5.55 4.42
CA PRO A 58 -13.43 -4.72 5.61
C PRO A 58 -14.58 -3.74 5.78
N ASP A 59 -15.00 -3.56 7.02
CA ASP A 59 -16.01 -2.58 7.36
C ASP A 59 -15.32 -1.28 7.76
N VAL A 60 -14.59 -0.71 6.82
CA VAL A 60 -13.79 0.49 7.02
C VAL A 60 -14.08 1.44 5.88
N ASP A 61 -14.42 2.67 6.22
CA ASP A 61 -14.67 3.72 5.24
C ASP A 61 -13.35 4.15 4.62
N LEU A 62 -13.23 3.98 3.33
CA LEU A 62 -11.97 4.26 2.63
C LEU A 62 -11.66 5.76 2.55
N TYR A 63 -12.68 6.61 2.58
CA TYR A 63 -12.46 8.05 2.62
C TYR A 63 -11.87 8.47 3.96
N GLU A 64 -12.39 7.92 5.05
CA GLU A 64 -11.84 8.19 6.38
C GLU A 64 -10.44 7.63 6.54
N LEU A 65 -10.23 6.42 6.04
CA LEU A 65 -8.91 5.81 6.12
C LEU A 65 -7.87 6.63 5.38
N GLU A 66 -8.20 7.05 4.16
CA GLU A 66 -7.29 7.88 3.39
C GLU A 66 -6.95 9.18 4.11
N GLU A 67 -7.95 9.80 4.73
CA GLU A 67 -7.74 11.05 5.44
C GLU A 67 -6.81 10.86 6.64
N LYS A 68 -7.01 9.80 7.39
CA LYS A 68 -6.14 9.50 8.54
C LYS A 68 -4.70 9.27 8.11
N VAL A 69 -4.50 8.53 7.03
CA VAL A 69 -3.16 8.27 6.52
C VAL A 69 -2.54 9.57 6.00
N ARG A 70 -3.31 10.37 5.27
CA ARG A 70 -2.81 11.65 4.77
C ARG A 70 -2.42 12.59 5.90
N GLU A 71 -3.16 12.55 7.00
CA GLU A 71 -2.81 13.36 8.16
C GLU A 71 -1.48 12.92 8.75
N ALA A 72 -1.25 11.61 8.85
CA ALA A 72 0.03 11.10 9.33
C ALA A 72 1.17 11.50 8.40
N VAL A 73 0.92 11.50 7.08
CA VAL A 73 1.92 11.94 6.11
C VAL A 73 2.22 13.44 6.29
N ALA A 74 1.18 14.24 6.46
CA ALA A 74 1.34 15.68 6.62
C ALA A 74 2.11 16.05 7.88
N LYS A 75 2.04 15.23 8.91
CA LYS A 75 2.76 15.46 10.16
C LYS A 75 4.25 15.13 10.05
N ASP A 76 4.66 14.50 8.98
CA ASP A 76 6.05 14.11 8.74
C ASP A 76 6.65 13.38 9.94
N LEU A 77 6.02 12.29 10.31
CA LEU A 77 6.41 11.50 11.47
C LEU A 77 7.68 10.70 11.18
N SER A 78 8.57 10.64 12.16
CA SER A 78 9.79 9.84 12.05
C SER A 78 9.46 8.36 11.99
N VAL A 79 10.16 7.63 11.12
CA VAL A 79 10.00 6.18 10.98
C VAL A 79 11.31 5.51 11.33
N SER A 80 11.26 4.58 12.27
CA SER A 80 12.45 3.85 12.70
C SER A 80 12.08 2.42 13.03
N TYR A 81 13.09 1.56 13.12
CA TYR A 81 12.86 0.15 13.46
C TYR A 81 12.95 0.00 14.96
N TYR A 82 11.85 -0.42 15.55
CA TYR A 82 11.76 -0.58 17.01
C TYR A 82 12.43 -1.88 17.45
N ASP A 83 12.08 -2.98 16.81
CA ASP A 83 12.71 -4.27 17.04
C ASP A 83 12.56 -5.11 15.77
N GLU A 84 12.83 -6.41 15.86
CA GLU A 84 12.82 -7.27 14.68
C GLU A 84 11.44 -7.38 14.02
N LYS A 85 10.38 -7.16 14.78
CA LYS A 85 9.02 -7.35 14.30
C LYS A 85 8.21 -6.07 14.23
N HIS A 86 8.75 -4.96 14.74
CA HIS A 86 7.99 -3.73 14.85
C HIS A 86 8.71 -2.54 14.24
N VAL A 87 7.94 -1.67 13.65
CA VAL A 87 8.39 -0.37 13.17
C VAL A 87 7.73 0.69 14.03
N GLN A 88 8.46 1.76 14.31
CA GLN A 88 7.89 2.88 15.07
C GLN A 88 7.67 4.05 14.12
N ILE A 89 6.44 4.53 14.07
CA ILE A 89 6.07 5.69 13.26
C ILE A 89 5.51 6.73 14.21
N GLY A 90 6.26 7.80 14.41
CA GLY A 90 5.94 8.76 15.45
C GLY A 90 5.97 8.05 16.80
N ASP A 91 4.85 8.09 17.51
CA ASP A 91 4.71 7.42 18.80
C ASP A 91 4.08 6.04 18.69
N TRP A 92 3.67 5.64 17.48
CA TRP A 92 3.03 4.34 17.28
C TRP A 92 4.06 3.26 17.05
N ILE A 93 3.88 2.13 17.73
CA ILE A 93 4.71 0.95 17.50
C ILE A 93 3.82 -0.06 16.80
N LEU A 94 4.15 -0.35 15.54
CA LEU A 94 3.31 -1.14 14.66
C LEU A 94 4.02 -2.45 14.31
N GLU A 95 3.23 -3.51 14.21
CA GLU A 95 3.77 -4.76 13.69
C GLU A 95 4.17 -4.56 12.24
N CYS A 96 5.38 -5.00 11.90
CA CYS A 96 5.88 -4.87 10.54
C CYS A 96 5.41 -6.08 9.74
N LEU A 97 4.42 -5.86 8.89
CA LEU A 97 3.72 -6.94 8.19
C LEU A 97 4.42 -7.41 6.92
N GLY A 98 5.48 -6.76 6.52
CA GLY A 98 6.16 -7.11 5.28
C GLY A 98 7.65 -6.80 5.35
N PRO A 99 8.28 -6.60 4.21
CA PRO A 99 9.70 -6.27 4.18
C PRO A 99 9.99 -5.02 5.01
N ARG A 100 11.09 -5.07 5.72
CA ARG A 100 11.51 -3.94 6.56
C ARG A 100 12.21 -2.90 5.68
N MET A 101 11.42 -2.24 4.86
CA MET A 101 11.90 -1.22 3.94
C MET A 101 10.91 -0.07 4.01
N HIS A 102 11.25 0.95 4.75
CA HIS A 102 10.37 2.08 5.02
C HIS A 102 11.01 3.41 4.68
N VAL A 103 10.17 4.42 4.45
CA VAL A 103 10.65 5.80 4.37
C VAL A 103 11.19 6.22 5.73
N SER A 104 12.13 7.17 5.75
CA SER A 104 12.69 7.65 7.01
C SER A 104 11.73 8.58 7.75
N SER A 105 10.79 9.18 7.03
CA SER A 105 9.72 9.96 7.64
C SER A 105 8.51 9.93 6.70
N THR A 106 7.32 10.06 7.29
CA THR A 106 6.08 9.93 6.52
C THR A 106 5.89 11.04 5.51
N GLY A 107 6.51 12.20 5.73
CA GLY A 107 6.42 13.31 4.77
C GLY A 107 7.07 13.02 3.43
N LYS A 108 7.83 11.94 3.33
CA LYS A 108 8.44 11.53 2.06
C LYS A 108 7.49 10.76 1.17
N ILE A 109 6.30 10.45 1.65
CA ILE A 109 5.28 9.76 0.85
C ILE A 109 4.60 10.81 -0.03
N GLU A 110 4.51 10.51 -1.34
CA GLU A 110 4.00 11.46 -2.32
C GLU A 110 2.62 11.05 -2.81
N ASP A 111 1.70 12.00 -2.79
CA ASP A 111 0.41 11.89 -3.49
C ASP A 111 -0.35 10.60 -3.21
N PHE A 112 -0.48 10.25 -1.93
CA PHE A 112 -1.19 9.05 -1.55
C PHE A 112 -2.69 9.15 -1.81
N THR A 113 -3.26 8.11 -2.41
CA THR A 113 -4.69 7.99 -2.68
C THR A 113 -5.10 6.53 -2.54
N LEU A 114 -6.29 6.29 -1.99
CA LEU A 114 -6.89 4.95 -2.01
C LEU A 114 -7.94 4.86 -3.10
N VAL A 115 -8.04 3.71 -3.73
CA VAL A 115 -9.21 3.38 -4.54
C VAL A 115 -10.38 3.25 -3.57
N LYS A 116 -11.52 3.83 -3.91
CA LYS A 116 -12.61 3.98 -2.94
C LYS A 116 -13.63 2.84 -2.96
N GLU A 117 -13.16 1.66 -3.32
CA GLU A 117 -13.97 0.44 -3.30
C GLU A 117 -13.06 -0.71 -2.94
N TYR A 118 -13.66 -1.81 -2.52
CA TYR A 118 -12.96 -3.05 -2.23
C TYR A 118 -13.28 -4.06 -3.35
N PRO A 119 -12.58 -4.00 -4.49
CA PRO A 119 -12.87 -4.97 -5.55
C PRO A 119 -12.40 -6.36 -5.13
N VAL A 120 -12.99 -7.37 -5.76
CA VAL A 120 -12.62 -8.74 -5.50
C VAL A 120 -11.61 -9.18 -6.55
N ASP A 121 -10.52 -9.80 -6.09
CA ASP A 121 -9.55 -10.40 -7.00
C ASP A 121 -10.16 -11.72 -7.50
N PRO A 122 -10.45 -11.84 -8.80
CA PRO A 122 -11.09 -13.04 -9.32
C PRO A 122 -10.23 -14.28 -9.19
N ARG A 123 -8.92 -14.13 -8.99
CA ARG A 123 -8.03 -15.26 -8.84
C ARG A 123 -8.07 -15.86 -7.44
N THR A 124 -8.32 -15.03 -6.43
CA THR A 124 -8.24 -15.47 -5.04
C THR A 124 -9.61 -15.41 -4.35
N GLY A 125 -10.52 -14.59 -4.84
CA GLY A 125 -11.78 -14.35 -4.17
C GLY A 125 -11.67 -13.38 -3.00
N TYR A 126 -10.50 -12.83 -2.76
CA TYR A 126 -10.28 -11.91 -1.66
C TYR A 126 -10.63 -10.49 -2.06
N TYR A 127 -11.00 -9.70 -1.06
CA TYR A 127 -11.27 -8.27 -1.25
C TYR A 127 -9.97 -7.50 -1.21
N MET A 128 -9.81 -6.56 -2.13
CA MET A 128 -8.57 -5.80 -2.25
C MET A 128 -8.73 -4.39 -1.70
N LEU A 129 -7.73 -3.96 -0.94
CA LEU A 129 -7.55 -2.56 -0.59
C LEU A 129 -6.38 -2.08 -1.44
N ILE A 130 -6.63 -1.09 -2.30
CA ILE A 130 -5.65 -0.65 -3.29
C ILE A 130 -5.23 0.77 -2.98
N GLY A 131 -3.92 0.95 -2.79
CA GLY A 131 -3.34 2.26 -2.57
C GLY A 131 -2.44 2.67 -3.72
N LEU A 132 -2.42 3.94 -4.01
CA LEU A 132 -1.62 4.52 -5.08
C LEU A 132 -0.82 5.70 -4.50
N MET A 133 0.36 5.95 -5.07
CA MET A 133 1.17 7.10 -4.69
C MET A 133 1.98 7.56 -5.88
N GLY A 134 2.51 8.79 -5.76
CA GLY A 134 3.32 9.39 -6.81
C GLY A 134 2.48 10.02 -7.89
N LYS A 135 3.17 10.48 -8.94
CA LYS A 135 2.54 11.29 -9.98
C LYS A 135 1.90 10.49 -11.11
N HIS A 136 2.20 9.21 -11.21
CA HIS A 136 1.77 8.39 -12.35
C HIS A 136 0.73 7.36 -11.96
N GLN A 137 -0.25 7.79 -11.17
CA GLN A 137 -1.26 6.88 -10.65
C GLN A 137 -2.08 6.23 -11.77
N GLY A 138 -2.34 6.96 -12.84
CA GLY A 138 -3.06 6.39 -13.97
C GLY A 138 -2.32 5.24 -14.62
N GLU A 139 -0.99 5.30 -14.64
CA GLU A 139 -0.19 4.19 -15.17
C GLU A 139 -0.26 2.98 -14.26
N SER A 140 -0.24 3.23 -12.96
CA SER A 140 -0.37 2.13 -12.01
C SER A 140 -1.71 1.42 -12.12
N LEU A 141 -2.77 2.17 -12.39
CA LEU A 141 -4.09 1.57 -12.57
C LEU A 141 -4.14 0.61 -13.74
N LYS A 142 -3.30 0.83 -14.74
CA LYS A 142 -3.23 -0.10 -15.90
C LYS A 142 -2.72 -1.47 -15.49
N ASP A 143 -1.95 -1.55 -14.42
CA ASP A 143 -1.43 -2.81 -13.92
C ASP A 143 -2.55 -3.69 -13.37
N PHE A 144 -3.71 -3.12 -13.09
CA PHE A 144 -4.87 -3.84 -12.57
C PHE A 144 -5.85 -4.25 -13.65
N ASN A 145 -5.53 -4.01 -14.93
CA ASN A 145 -6.46 -4.34 -16.00
C ASN A 145 -6.81 -5.82 -16.06
N ARG A 146 -5.94 -6.67 -15.56
CA ARG A 146 -6.18 -8.12 -15.52
C ARG A 146 -7.15 -8.51 -14.40
N ILE A 147 -7.50 -7.57 -13.55
CA ILE A 147 -8.50 -7.77 -12.52
C ILE A 147 -9.52 -6.66 -12.70
N GLU A 148 -10.63 -6.73 -12.03
CA GLU A 148 -11.79 -5.89 -12.34
C GLU A 148 -11.72 -4.47 -11.83
N VAL A 149 -10.53 -3.97 -11.51
CA VAL A 149 -10.39 -2.66 -10.87
C VAL A 149 -10.87 -1.52 -11.75
N LYS A 150 -10.57 -1.56 -13.05
CA LYS A 150 -10.97 -0.43 -13.89
C LYS A 150 -12.48 -0.25 -13.97
N ASN A 151 -13.23 -1.32 -13.77
CA ASN A 151 -14.68 -1.23 -13.74
C ASN A 151 -15.18 -0.55 -12.48
N GLN A 152 -14.39 -0.64 -11.43
CA GLN A 152 -14.72 -0.01 -10.15
C GLN A 152 -14.42 1.49 -10.17
N LEU A 153 -13.54 1.92 -11.04
CA LEU A 153 -13.10 3.30 -11.10
C LEU A 153 -13.89 4.13 -12.10
N ASN A 154 -14.62 3.47 -12.97
CA ASN A 154 -15.49 4.16 -13.95
C ASN A 154 -16.82 4.57 -13.30
#